data_a7d47537d55b60c6a0a9147a9eea6363
#
_entry.id   a7d47537d55b60c6a0a9147a9eea6363
#
_cell.length_a   1.000
_cell.length_b   1.000
_cell.length_c   1.000
_cell.angle_alpha   90.00
_cell.angle_beta   90.00
_cell.angle_gamma   90.00
#
_symmetry.space_group_name_H-M   'P 1'
#
loop_
_entity.id
_entity.type
_entity.pdbx_description
1 polymer ?
#
loop_
_entity_poly.entity_id
_entity_poly.type
_entity_poly.pdbx_seq_one_letter_code
_entity_poly.pdbx_strand_id
1 'polypeptide(L)'
;MVGVAQLVEHSVVVRDVAGSSPVAYPKFSPLKQGPKEGDIPMIFDVVVEIPAGSRNKYEINHTTGEVRLDRMLFTSTRYPYDYGFVKNTLSLDGDPLDALIMLDEPTFPGCVVSCRVIGMLNMTDEAGGDDKLLCVAAGDVRKSYLQDLNDVPAYELSEIKHFFEVYKTLEPGKSVQGGEWVGHDEAELEINASYKRYTDGHK
;
A
#
# COMPACT_ATOMS: atom_id res chain seq x y z
N MET A 1 33.09 -14.46 -41.62
CA MET A 1 33.87 -14.72 -40.42
C MET A 1 33.09 -14.17 -39.25
N VAL A 2 32.50 -15.07 -38.46
CA VAL A 2 31.64 -14.70 -37.29
C VAL A 2 32.54 -14.85 -36.09
N GLY A 3 32.79 -13.71 -35.38
CA GLY A 3 33.59 -13.71 -34.16
C GLY A 3 32.76 -14.19 -32.99
N VAL A 4 33.19 -15.27 -32.35
CA VAL A 4 32.64 -15.79 -31.10
C VAL A 4 33.22 -14.99 -29.95
N ALA A 5 32.34 -14.25 -29.20
CA ALA A 5 32.75 -13.63 -27.96
C ALA A 5 32.86 -14.67 -26.86
N GLN A 6 34.05 -14.86 -26.34
CA GLN A 6 34.36 -15.75 -25.21
C GLN A 6 33.95 -15.05 -23.90
N LEU A 7 33.02 -15.67 -23.16
CA LEU A 7 32.73 -15.27 -21.78
C LEU A 7 33.95 -15.61 -20.92
N VAL A 8 34.55 -14.61 -20.30
CA VAL A 8 35.61 -14.80 -19.31
C VAL A 8 34.95 -14.95 -17.93
N GLU A 9 34.92 -16.18 -17.42
CA GLU A 9 34.59 -16.42 -16.00
C GLU A 9 35.71 -15.90 -15.12
N HIS A 10 35.39 -14.86 -14.32
CA HIS A 10 36.26 -14.45 -13.26
C HIS A 10 36.05 -15.33 -12.03
N SER A 11 36.97 -16.31 -11.85
CA SER A 11 37.08 -17.03 -10.58
C SER A 11 37.58 -16.10 -9.49
N VAL A 12 36.71 -15.76 -8.54
CA VAL A 12 37.11 -15.10 -7.30
C VAL A 12 37.76 -16.14 -6.40
N VAL A 13 39.09 -16.10 -6.26
CA VAL A 13 39.82 -16.91 -5.30
C VAL A 13 39.58 -16.31 -3.90
N VAL A 14 38.70 -16.91 -3.12
CA VAL A 14 38.55 -16.62 -1.70
C VAL A 14 39.65 -17.36 -0.95
N ARG A 15 40.59 -16.61 -0.36
CA ARG A 15 41.58 -17.16 0.58
C ARG A 15 40.86 -17.56 1.87
N ASP A 16 40.91 -18.84 2.22
CA ASP A 16 40.45 -19.34 3.51
C ASP A 16 41.21 -18.68 4.64
N VAL A 17 40.55 -17.92 5.47
CA VAL A 17 41.06 -17.48 6.78
C VAL A 17 40.61 -18.55 7.77
N ALA A 18 41.57 -19.23 8.37
CA ALA A 18 41.32 -20.30 9.34
C ALA A 18 40.47 -19.78 10.50
N GLY A 19 39.25 -20.34 10.66
CA GLY A 19 38.38 -20.11 11.84
C GLY A 19 37.01 -19.46 11.58
N SER A 20 36.65 -19.09 10.35
CA SER A 20 35.31 -18.61 10.04
C SER A 20 34.49 -19.69 9.34
N SER A 21 33.38 -20.11 9.96
CA SER A 21 32.37 -20.89 9.28
C SER A 21 31.82 -20.12 8.06
N PRO A 22 31.63 -20.75 6.90
CA PRO A 22 31.07 -20.03 5.75
C PRO A 22 29.67 -19.53 6.12
N VAL A 23 29.46 -18.23 6.00
CA VAL A 23 28.12 -17.64 6.11
C VAL A 23 27.31 -18.17 4.96
N ALA A 24 26.32 -19.02 5.26
CA ALA A 24 25.38 -19.48 4.25
C ALA A 24 24.55 -18.25 3.80
N TYR A 25 24.80 -17.77 2.59
CA TYR A 25 23.92 -16.77 1.99
C TYR A 25 22.53 -17.37 1.82
N PRO A 26 21.47 -16.66 2.19
CA PRO A 26 20.11 -17.13 1.96
C PRO A 26 19.96 -17.43 0.46
N LYS A 27 19.52 -18.64 0.14
CA LYS A 27 19.15 -18.99 -1.24
C LYS A 27 17.98 -18.09 -1.59
N PHE A 28 18.19 -17.16 -2.53
CA PHE A 28 17.08 -16.40 -3.09
C PHE A 28 16.13 -17.39 -3.76
N SER A 29 14.92 -17.49 -3.23
CA SER A 29 13.85 -18.16 -3.98
C SER A 29 13.65 -17.38 -5.29
N PRO A 30 13.43 -18.07 -6.42
CA PRO A 30 13.12 -17.36 -7.66
C PRO A 30 11.93 -16.45 -7.39
N LEU A 31 12.03 -15.21 -7.86
CA LEU A 31 10.92 -14.24 -7.77
C LEU A 31 9.67 -14.93 -8.31
N LYS A 32 8.57 -14.88 -7.56
CA LYS A 32 7.28 -15.34 -8.06
C LYS A 32 7.03 -14.65 -9.40
N GLN A 33 6.54 -15.39 -10.38
CA GLN A 33 6.19 -14.83 -11.67
C GLN A 33 5.15 -13.73 -11.45
N GLY A 34 5.32 -12.59 -12.13
CA GLY A 34 4.33 -11.52 -12.15
C GLY A 34 2.96 -12.00 -12.68
N PRO A 35 1.97 -11.10 -12.85
CA PRO A 35 0.62 -11.47 -13.28
C PRO A 35 0.66 -12.42 -14.47
N LYS A 36 -0.27 -13.37 -14.49
CA LYS A 36 -0.36 -14.33 -15.60
C LYS A 36 -0.64 -13.57 -16.90
N GLU A 37 -0.04 -14.01 -17.99
CA GLU A 37 -0.28 -13.43 -19.31
C GLU A 37 -1.79 -13.50 -19.61
N GLY A 38 -2.45 -12.34 -19.62
CA GLY A 38 -3.91 -12.20 -19.82
C GLY A 38 -4.68 -11.41 -18.75
N ASP A 39 -4.17 -11.32 -17.53
CA ASP A 39 -4.80 -10.50 -16.49
C ASP A 39 -4.24 -9.06 -16.56
N ILE A 40 -5.06 -8.15 -17.09
CA ILE A 40 -4.74 -6.70 -17.02
C ILE A 40 -5.17 -6.24 -15.62
N PRO A 41 -4.23 -5.88 -14.72
CA PRO A 41 -4.60 -5.43 -13.38
C PRO A 41 -5.38 -4.12 -13.49
N MET A 42 -6.39 -3.95 -12.63
CA MET A 42 -7.08 -2.68 -12.49
C MET A 42 -6.09 -1.62 -12.00
N ILE A 43 -5.90 -0.56 -12.79
CA ILE A 43 -5.05 0.58 -12.43
C ILE A 43 -5.94 1.78 -12.15
N PHE A 44 -5.69 2.46 -11.04
CA PHE A 44 -6.42 3.65 -10.60
C PHE A 44 -5.49 4.65 -9.92
N ASP A 45 -5.94 5.89 -9.83
CA ASP A 45 -5.17 6.98 -9.21
C ASP A 45 -5.55 7.14 -7.74
N VAL A 46 -4.53 7.18 -6.88
CA VAL A 46 -4.62 7.57 -5.47
C VAL A 46 -3.99 8.94 -5.29
N VAL A 47 -4.70 9.83 -4.61
CA VAL A 47 -4.17 11.13 -4.17
C VAL A 47 -3.65 10.96 -2.75
N VAL A 48 -2.36 11.16 -2.55
CA VAL A 48 -1.75 11.07 -1.22
C VAL A 48 -2.13 12.28 -0.39
N GLU A 49 -2.60 12.06 0.83
CA GLU A 49 -2.83 13.11 1.82
C GLU A 49 -1.74 13.11 2.87
N ILE A 50 -1.32 11.93 3.32
CA ILE A 50 -0.42 11.76 4.45
C ILE A 50 0.75 10.87 4.04
N PRO A 51 1.98 11.40 4.00
CA PRO A 51 3.16 10.59 3.68
C PRO A 51 3.51 9.63 4.82
N ALA A 52 4.12 8.51 4.49
CA ALA A 52 4.65 7.55 5.45
C ALA A 52 5.56 8.23 6.49
N GLY A 53 5.50 7.76 7.74
CA GLY A 53 6.26 8.33 8.85
C GLY A 53 5.68 9.62 9.44
N SER A 54 4.63 10.19 8.88
CA SER A 54 3.98 11.39 9.40
C SER A 54 3.13 11.08 10.64
N ARG A 55 3.10 12.02 11.58
CA ARG A 55 2.09 12.15 12.64
C ARG A 55 1.05 13.23 12.31
N ASN A 56 1.37 14.10 11.36
CA ASN A 56 0.41 15.10 10.91
C ASN A 56 -0.62 14.42 10.01
N LYS A 57 -1.90 14.55 10.36
CA LYS A 57 -3.01 14.20 9.49
C LYS A 57 -3.34 15.42 8.64
N TYR A 58 -3.13 15.28 7.34
CA TYR A 58 -3.55 16.28 6.35
C TYR A 58 -4.85 15.81 5.69
N GLU A 59 -5.62 16.75 5.23
CA GLU A 59 -6.82 16.53 4.42
C GLU A 59 -6.77 17.42 3.19
N ILE A 60 -7.28 16.91 2.08
CA ILE A 60 -7.36 17.63 0.82
C ILE A 60 -8.82 17.98 0.55
N ASN A 61 -9.10 19.26 0.38
CA ASN A 61 -10.41 19.68 -0.08
C ASN A 61 -10.64 19.18 -1.52
N HIS A 62 -11.57 18.26 -1.71
CA HIS A 62 -11.82 17.60 -3.00
C HIS A 62 -12.29 18.54 -4.10
N THR A 63 -12.80 19.73 -3.75
CA THR A 63 -13.26 20.74 -4.71
C THR A 63 -12.14 21.68 -5.12
N THR A 64 -11.32 22.14 -4.15
CA THR A 64 -10.31 23.18 -4.39
C THR A 64 -8.90 22.63 -4.54
N GLY A 65 -8.65 21.39 -4.09
CA GLY A 65 -7.32 20.79 -4.00
C GLY A 65 -6.44 21.37 -2.88
N GLU A 66 -7.02 22.22 -2.01
CA GLU A 66 -6.27 22.81 -0.89
C GLU A 66 -5.91 21.73 0.14
N VAL A 67 -4.63 21.66 0.50
CA VAL A 67 -4.12 20.77 1.55
C VAL A 67 -4.16 21.49 2.88
N ARG A 68 -4.79 20.89 3.88
CA ARG A 68 -4.88 21.42 5.25
C ARG A 68 -4.30 20.45 6.25
N LEU A 69 -3.62 20.99 7.26
CA LEU A 69 -3.32 20.23 8.47
C LEU A 69 -4.60 20.16 9.30
N ASP A 70 -5.21 18.96 9.34
CA ASP A 70 -6.34 18.70 10.24
C ASP A 70 -5.85 18.68 11.70
N ARG A 71 -4.97 17.76 12.02
CA ARG A 71 -4.36 17.63 13.35
C ARG A 71 -3.07 16.83 13.33
N MET A 72 -2.34 16.86 14.42
CA MET A 72 -1.32 15.87 14.72
C MET A 72 -1.98 14.70 15.48
N LEU A 73 -1.65 13.46 15.16
CA LEU A 73 -2.16 12.29 15.88
C LEU A 73 -1.88 12.43 17.38
N PHE A 74 -2.89 12.12 18.20
CA PHE A 74 -2.78 12.21 19.66
C PHE A 74 -1.89 11.11 20.23
N THR A 75 -1.82 9.95 19.57
CA THR A 75 -0.90 8.86 19.88
C THR A 75 0.51 9.15 19.36
N SER A 76 1.49 8.37 19.78
CA SER A 76 2.86 8.45 19.24
C SER A 76 3.05 7.70 17.92
N THR A 77 2.00 7.06 17.41
CA THR A 77 2.03 6.31 16.15
C THR A 77 2.29 7.22 14.94
N ARG A 78 2.74 6.62 13.87
CA ARG A 78 2.97 7.27 12.57
C ARG A 78 2.34 6.43 11.48
N TYR A 79 1.88 7.07 10.41
CA TYR A 79 1.37 6.34 9.25
C TYR A 79 2.44 5.39 8.71
N PRO A 80 2.17 4.08 8.60
CA PRO A 80 3.18 3.10 8.18
C PRO A 80 3.56 3.24 6.70
N TYR A 81 2.62 3.67 5.88
CA TYR A 81 2.77 3.89 4.43
C TYR A 81 2.11 5.20 4.03
N ASP A 82 2.35 5.64 2.79
CA ASP A 82 1.62 6.77 2.22
C ASP A 82 0.13 6.45 2.23
N TYR A 83 -0.67 7.39 2.70
CA TYR A 83 -2.10 7.26 2.88
C TYR A 83 -2.82 8.36 2.13
N GLY A 84 -3.94 8.03 1.53
CA GLY A 84 -4.76 8.95 0.77
C GLY A 84 -6.04 8.29 0.28
N PHE A 85 -6.61 8.78 -0.79
CA PHE A 85 -7.90 8.32 -1.30
C PHE A 85 -7.86 8.05 -2.81
N VAL A 86 -8.74 7.15 -3.26
CA VAL A 86 -8.94 6.83 -4.68
C VAL A 86 -9.82 7.89 -5.32
N LYS A 87 -9.36 8.49 -6.42
CA LYS A 87 -10.12 9.52 -7.15
C LYS A 87 -11.47 8.98 -7.66
N ASN A 88 -12.49 9.84 -7.62
CA ASN A 88 -13.81 9.56 -8.19
C ASN A 88 -14.50 8.33 -7.59
N THR A 89 -14.25 8.03 -6.33
CA THR A 89 -14.91 6.98 -5.57
C THR A 89 -15.77 7.58 -4.45
N LEU A 90 -16.70 6.79 -3.94
CA LEU A 90 -17.51 7.11 -2.78
C LEU A 90 -17.64 5.87 -1.90
N SER A 91 -17.13 5.92 -0.68
CA SER A 91 -17.25 4.88 0.32
C SER A 91 -18.61 4.94 1.03
N LEU A 92 -18.85 4.01 1.98
CA LEU A 92 -20.14 3.91 2.68
C LEU A 92 -20.35 4.99 3.74
N ASP A 93 -19.26 5.60 4.24
CA ASP A 93 -19.27 6.74 5.16
C ASP A 93 -19.51 8.09 4.47
N GLY A 94 -19.48 8.13 3.14
CA GLY A 94 -19.71 9.33 2.33
C GLY A 94 -18.45 10.04 1.86
N ASP A 95 -17.28 9.54 2.26
CA ASP A 95 -15.96 10.02 1.80
C ASP A 95 -15.43 9.16 0.63
N PRO A 96 -14.42 9.60 -0.12
CA PRO A 96 -13.74 8.74 -1.09
C PRO A 96 -13.11 7.51 -0.43
N LEU A 97 -12.95 6.43 -1.19
CA LEU A 97 -12.37 5.19 -0.69
C LEU A 97 -10.88 5.37 -0.35
N ASP A 98 -10.52 5.06 0.88
CA ASP A 98 -9.18 5.21 1.42
C ASP A 98 -8.20 4.16 0.89
N ALA A 99 -6.92 4.54 0.77
CA ALA A 99 -5.86 3.65 0.32
C ALA A 99 -4.52 3.93 1.01
N LEU A 100 -3.81 2.83 1.36
CA LEU A 100 -2.38 2.86 1.67
C LEU A 100 -1.58 2.43 0.45
N ILE A 101 -0.44 3.07 0.24
CA ILE A 101 0.46 2.76 -0.87
C ILE A 101 1.80 2.32 -0.29
N MET A 102 2.18 1.06 -0.51
CA MET A 102 3.44 0.48 -0.05
C MET A 102 4.61 0.98 -0.92
N LEU A 103 5.05 2.20 -0.68
CA LEU A 103 6.25 2.79 -1.28
C LEU A 103 7.47 2.58 -0.39
N ASP A 104 8.68 2.49 -0.98
CA ASP A 104 9.93 2.43 -0.22
C ASP A 104 10.33 3.79 0.33
N GLU A 105 9.93 4.88 -0.34
CA GLU A 105 10.18 6.26 0.07
C GLU A 105 8.85 7.03 0.10
N PRO A 106 8.60 7.87 1.11
CA PRO A 106 7.37 8.66 1.19
C PRO A 106 7.30 9.69 0.07
N THR A 107 6.08 10.00 -0.37
CA THR A 107 5.81 11.11 -1.27
C THR A 107 5.44 12.39 -0.50
N PHE A 108 4.49 13.17 -1.00
CA PHE A 108 4.05 14.44 -0.38
C PHE A 108 2.55 14.64 -0.57
N PRO A 109 1.88 15.41 0.29
CA PRO A 109 0.45 15.69 0.14
C PRO A 109 0.10 16.32 -1.21
N GLY A 110 -0.87 15.74 -1.90
CA GLY A 110 -1.28 16.12 -3.25
C GLY A 110 -0.59 15.33 -4.37
N CYS A 111 0.39 14.49 -4.06
CA CYS A 111 0.99 13.59 -5.05
C CYS A 111 -0.06 12.59 -5.55
N VAL A 112 -0.11 12.39 -6.85
CA VAL A 112 -0.98 11.38 -7.48
C VAL A 112 -0.13 10.18 -7.88
N VAL A 113 -0.51 9.00 -7.39
CA VAL A 113 0.18 7.75 -7.67
C VAL A 113 -0.78 6.82 -8.42
N SER A 114 -0.39 6.33 -9.59
CA SER A 114 -1.11 5.27 -10.28
C SER A 114 -0.82 3.94 -9.59
N CYS A 115 -1.85 3.32 -9.05
CA CYS A 115 -1.78 2.16 -8.16
C CYS A 115 -2.50 0.95 -8.75
N ARG A 116 -2.15 -0.22 -8.24
CA ARG A 116 -2.96 -1.43 -8.28
C ARG A 116 -3.18 -1.94 -6.86
N VAL A 117 -4.33 -2.53 -6.62
CA VAL A 117 -4.67 -3.10 -5.31
C VAL A 117 -4.03 -4.48 -5.13
N ILE A 118 -3.74 -4.84 -3.88
CA ILE A 118 -3.27 -6.17 -3.49
C ILE A 118 -4.13 -6.77 -2.37
N GLY A 119 -5.00 -5.99 -1.76
CA GLY A 119 -5.96 -6.40 -0.74
C GLY A 119 -6.60 -5.21 -0.06
N MET A 120 -7.39 -5.47 0.98
CA MET A 120 -8.12 -4.45 1.71
C MET A 120 -8.26 -4.84 3.19
N LEU A 121 -8.16 -3.87 4.07
CA LEU A 121 -8.51 -4.01 5.48
C LEU A 121 -9.94 -3.53 5.66
N ASN A 122 -10.87 -4.46 5.88
CA ASN A 122 -12.25 -4.14 6.25
C ASN A 122 -12.28 -3.71 7.70
N MET A 123 -12.70 -2.51 7.97
CA MET A 123 -12.84 -2.01 9.32
C MET A 123 -14.06 -1.11 9.46
N THR A 124 -14.42 -0.84 10.70
CA THR A 124 -15.56 0.01 11.02
C THR A 124 -15.13 1.03 12.06
N ASP A 125 -15.58 2.23 11.92
CA ASP A 125 -15.39 3.28 12.92
C ASP A 125 -16.72 3.82 13.44
N GLU A 126 -16.71 4.96 14.13
CA GLU A 126 -17.93 5.60 14.65
C GLU A 126 -18.89 6.10 13.55
N ALA A 127 -18.43 6.29 12.32
CA ALA A 127 -19.22 6.74 11.17
C ALA A 127 -19.77 5.59 10.33
N GLY A 128 -19.21 4.40 10.45
CA GLY A 128 -19.64 3.22 9.69
C GLY A 128 -18.49 2.40 9.12
N GLY A 129 -18.70 1.82 7.93
CA GLY A 129 -17.64 1.08 7.22
C GLY A 129 -16.55 2.05 6.75
N ASP A 130 -15.31 1.73 7.07
CA ASP A 130 -14.13 2.58 6.88
C ASP A 130 -12.98 1.74 6.30
N ASP A 131 -13.25 1.14 5.13
CA ASP A 131 -12.35 0.20 4.47
C ASP A 131 -11.08 0.87 3.94
N LYS A 132 -9.93 0.19 4.06
CA LYS A 132 -8.63 0.70 3.63
C LYS A 132 -8.02 -0.24 2.60
N LEU A 133 -7.90 0.22 1.35
CA LEU A 133 -7.17 -0.52 0.33
C LEU A 133 -5.68 -0.62 0.68
N LEU A 134 -5.07 -1.75 0.37
CA LEU A 134 -3.62 -1.89 0.36
C LEU A 134 -3.14 -1.97 -1.07
N CYS A 135 -2.28 -1.05 -1.47
CA CYS A 135 -1.90 -0.83 -2.85
C CYS A 135 -0.38 -0.80 -3.02
N VAL A 136 0.07 -1.00 -4.25
CA VAL A 136 1.43 -0.70 -4.69
C VAL A 136 1.37 0.19 -5.93
N ALA A 137 2.43 0.97 -6.18
CA ALA A 137 2.53 1.73 -7.42
C ALA A 137 2.57 0.79 -8.62
N ALA A 138 1.69 1.00 -9.58
CA ALA A 138 1.50 0.08 -10.72
C ALA A 138 2.76 -0.06 -11.59
N GLY A 139 3.57 0.98 -11.69
CA GLY A 139 4.83 0.99 -12.46
C GLY A 139 6.07 0.55 -11.68
N ASP A 140 5.96 0.19 -10.40
CA ASP A 140 7.14 -0.21 -9.63
C ASP A 140 7.47 -1.69 -9.84
N VAL A 141 8.47 -1.94 -10.69
CA VAL A 141 8.94 -3.30 -10.99
C VAL A 141 9.48 -4.04 -9.76
N ARG A 142 9.94 -3.32 -8.72
CA ARG A 142 10.46 -3.90 -7.47
C ARG A 142 9.34 -4.51 -6.63
N LYS A 143 8.10 -4.03 -6.78
CA LYS A 143 6.89 -4.51 -6.11
C LYS A 143 6.03 -5.40 -7.00
N SER A 144 6.53 -5.78 -8.19
CA SER A 144 5.77 -6.61 -9.14
C SER A 144 5.40 -8.00 -8.62
N TYR A 145 6.10 -8.49 -7.60
CA TYR A 145 5.81 -9.78 -6.97
C TYR A 145 4.62 -9.73 -5.99
N LEU A 146 4.24 -8.54 -5.51
CA LEU A 146 3.09 -8.36 -4.60
C LEU A 146 1.81 -8.35 -5.43
N GLN A 147 1.13 -9.48 -5.54
CA GLN A 147 -0.13 -9.62 -6.30
C GLN A 147 -1.35 -9.77 -5.40
N ASP A 148 -1.15 -10.31 -4.19
CA ASP A 148 -2.20 -10.53 -3.18
C ASP A 148 -1.58 -10.41 -1.78
N LEU A 149 -2.42 -10.39 -0.75
CA LEU A 149 -2.01 -10.31 0.66
C LEU A 149 -1.03 -11.42 1.07
N ASN A 150 -1.14 -12.60 0.45
CA ASN A 150 -0.23 -13.72 0.72
C ASN A 150 1.22 -13.44 0.30
N ASP A 151 1.44 -12.42 -0.50
CA ASP A 151 2.77 -11.99 -0.92
C ASP A 151 3.37 -10.94 0.02
N VAL A 152 2.55 -10.36 0.91
CA VAL A 152 2.98 -9.40 1.93
C VAL A 152 3.42 -10.15 3.19
N PRO A 153 4.57 -9.80 3.80
CA PRO A 153 4.96 -10.38 5.08
C PRO A 153 3.87 -10.19 6.13
N ALA A 154 3.51 -11.26 6.82
CA ALA A 154 2.42 -11.24 7.81
C ALA A 154 2.63 -10.19 8.93
N TYR A 155 3.89 -9.87 9.25
CA TYR A 155 4.22 -8.85 10.22
C TYR A 155 3.83 -7.44 9.73
N GLU A 156 4.05 -7.13 8.46
CA GLU A 156 3.66 -5.84 7.87
C GLU A 156 2.14 -5.65 7.88
N LEU A 157 1.39 -6.70 7.53
CA LEU A 157 -0.08 -6.67 7.66
C LEU A 157 -0.53 -6.44 9.10
N SER A 158 0.17 -7.07 10.07
CA SER A 158 -0.12 -6.88 11.49
C SER A 158 0.21 -5.47 11.97
N GLU A 159 1.30 -4.87 11.50
CA GLU A 159 1.70 -3.50 11.82
C GLU A 159 0.70 -2.48 11.29
N ILE A 160 0.27 -2.62 10.03
CA ILE A 160 -0.75 -1.76 9.44
C ILE A 160 -2.07 -1.85 10.22
N LYS A 161 -2.54 -3.07 10.48
CA LYS A 161 -3.77 -3.29 11.24
C LYS A 161 -3.67 -2.67 12.64
N HIS A 162 -2.57 -2.93 13.35
CA HIS A 162 -2.34 -2.36 14.68
C HIS A 162 -2.33 -0.82 14.65
N PHE A 163 -1.72 -0.21 13.64
CA PHE A 163 -1.75 1.26 13.49
C PHE A 163 -3.19 1.77 13.49
N PHE A 164 -4.07 1.22 12.66
CA PHE A 164 -5.46 1.65 12.56
C PHE A 164 -6.27 1.36 13.83
N GLU A 165 -5.96 0.28 14.54
CA GLU A 165 -6.61 -0.04 15.82
C GLU A 165 -6.30 0.98 16.92
N VAL A 166 -5.11 1.63 16.88
CA VAL A 166 -4.66 2.47 17.99
C VAL A 166 -4.51 3.96 17.67
N TYR A 167 -4.41 4.37 16.40
CA TYR A 167 -4.01 5.73 16.02
C TYR A 167 -4.92 6.84 16.59
N LYS A 168 -6.22 6.56 16.77
CA LYS A 168 -7.20 7.52 17.31
C LYS A 168 -7.72 7.17 18.72
N THR A 169 -7.09 6.21 19.43
CA THR A 169 -7.56 5.78 20.76
C THR A 169 -7.50 6.86 21.83
N LEU A 170 -6.68 7.90 21.68
CA LEU A 170 -6.61 9.04 22.58
C LEU A 170 -7.50 10.22 22.14
N GLU A 171 -8.22 10.09 21.03
CA GLU A 171 -9.12 11.12 20.53
C GLU A 171 -10.51 10.94 21.17
N PRO A 172 -11.04 11.99 21.85
CA PRO A 172 -12.35 11.90 22.51
C PRO A 172 -13.47 11.59 21.52
N GLY A 173 -14.27 10.56 21.81
CA GLY A 173 -15.43 10.18 21.00
C GLY A 173 -15.11 9.42 19.72
N LYS A 174 -13.83 9.09 19.50
CA LYS A 174 -13.39 8.27 18.38
C LYS A 174 -13.20 6.82 18.79
N SER A 175 -13.56 5.91 17.90
CA SER A 175 -13.38 4.46 18.11
C SER A 175 -13.05 3.78 16.77
N VAL A 176 -12.40 2.63 16.87
CA VAL A 176 -12.19 1.71 15.77
C VAL A 176 -12.61 0.34 16.23
N GLN A 177 -13.39 -0.36 15.44
CA GLN A 177 -13.69 -1.77 15.66
C GLN A 177 -12.81 -2.58 14.73
N GLY A 178 -12.17 -3.62 15.28
CA GLY A 178 -11.14 -4.41 14.65
C GLY A 178 -11.46 -4.81 13.22
N GLY A 179 -10.46 -4.73 12.37
CA GLY A 179 -10.56 -5.03 10.96
C GLY A 179 -10.11 -6.44 10.61
N GLU A 180 -10.57 -6.94 9.46
CA GLU A 180 -10.07 -8.17 8.86
C GLU A 180 -9.53 -7.90 7.46
N TRP A 181 -8.44 -8.60 7.12
CA TRP A 181 -7.87 -8.52 5.79
C TRP A 181 -8.67 -9.37 4.81
N VAL A 182 -9.00 -8.81 3.66
CA VAL A 182 -9.58 -9.50 2.50
C VAL A 182 -8.67 -9.36 1.29
N GLY A 183 -8.72 -10.36 0.41
CA GLY A 183 -7.80 -10.48 -0.71
C GLY A 183 -8.05 -9.49 -1.85
N HIS A 184 -7.25 -9.66 -2.89
CA HIS A 184 -7.29 -8.83 -4.10
C HIS A 184 -8.70 -8.77 -4.74
N ASP A 185 -9.36 -9.92 -4.89
CA ASP A 185 -10.64 -9.99 -5.62
C ASP A 185 -11.75 -9.21 -4.90
N GLU A 186 -11.85 -9.32 -3.58
CA GLU A 186 -12.81 -8.58 -2.77
C GLU A 186 -12.50 -7.08 -2.79
N ALA A 187 -11.23 -6.70 -2.78
CA ALA A 187 -10.82 -5.32 -2.87
C ALA A 187 -11.19 -4.69 -4.23
N GLU A 188 -11.02 -5.42 -5.35
CA GLU A 188 -11.47 -4.95 -6.67
C GLU A 188 -13.00 -4.79 -6.74
N LEU A 189 -13.76 -5.68 -6.09
CA LEU A 189 -15.23 -5.55 -6.02
C LEU A 189 -15.63 -4.27 -5.30
N GLU A 190 -14.97 -3.92 -4.19
CA GLU A 190 -15.24 -2.68 -3.47
C GLU A 190 -14.85 -1.44 -4.28
N ILE A 191 -13.72 -1.44 -4.97
CA ILE A 191 -13.34 -0.34 -5.86
C ILE A 191 -14.41 -0.11 -6.92
N ASN A 192 -14.88 -1.16 -7.58
CA ASN A 192 -15.93 -1.05 -8.59
C ASN A 192 -17.24 -0.53 -8.01
N ALA A 193 -17.61 -1.00 -6.80
CA ALA A 193 -18.82 -0.54 -6.10
C ALA A 193 -18.71 0.94 -5.73
N SER A 194 -17.55 1.39 -5.27
CA SER A 194 -17.29 2.79 -4.89
C SER A 194 -17.32 3.75 -6.10
N TYR A 195 -16.77 3.35 -7.24
CA TYR A 195 -16.91 4.09 -8.49
C TYR A 195 -18.38 4.22 -8.94
N LYS A 196 -19.14 3.14 -8.79
CA LYS A 196 -20.57 3.16 -9.12
C LYS A 196 -21.34 4.11 -8.19
N ARG A 197 -21.11 4.04 -6.88
CA ARG A 197 -21.73 4.97 -5.91
C ARG A 197 -21.44 6.42 -6.23
N TYR A 198 -20.16 6.72 -6.55
CA TYR A 198 -19.75 8.07 -6.97
C TYR A 198 -20.51 8.53 -8.21
N THR A 199 -20.58 7.71 -9.25
CA THR A 199 -21.28 8.04 -10.51
C THR A 199 -22.80 8.23 -10.32
N ASP A 200 -23.42 7.40 -9.47
CA ASP A 200 -24.87 7.47 -9.20
C ASP A 200 -25.24 8.65 -8.31
N GLY A 201 -24.34 9.08 -7.42
CA GLY A 201 -24.51 10.26 -6.56
C GLY A 201 -24.29 11.61 -7.25
N HIS A 202 -23.70 11.62 -8.45
CA HIS A 202 -23.40 12.84 -9.24
C HIS A 202 -24.31 13.00 -10.49
N LYS A 203 -25.40 12.21 -10.58
CA LYS A 203 -26.47 12.38 -11.55
C LYS A 203 -27.57 13.28 -10.96
#